data_cae6ac02f7e7a3e27cfdfebd84fa32c2
#
_entry.id   cae6ac02f7e7a3e27cfdfebd84fa32c2
#
_cell.length_a   1.000
_cell.length_b   1.000
_cell.length_c   1.000
_cell.angle_alpha   90.00
_cell.angle_beta   90.00
_cell.angle_gamma   90.00
#
_symmetry.space_group_name_H-M   'P 1'
#
loop_
_entity.id
_entity.type
_entity.pdbx_description
1 polymer ?
#
loop_
_entity_poly.entity_id
_entity_poly.type
_entity_poly.pdbx_seq_one_letter_code
_entity_poly.pdbx_strand_id
1 'polypeptide(L)'
;LSNVTGAILPVKEITELAHSKGIIVVVDGCQGAPHLRLDMQDLDCDFYAISCHKMYGPTGLGILYGKKKWLEELPPYQGGGGMINEVKKDRISYGDLPNKYEAGTMATAQVIAFDQSIKFIESVGIDNIMKHEADLVEYGQELLQKNNSVKLIGNPKNKGGVLSFTIEGIHPHDIATILDEDGVAIRAGHHCCQ
;
A
#
# COMPACT_ATOMS: atom_id res chain seq x y z
N LEU A 1 -5.43 2.41 3.43
CA LEU A 1 -5.08 3.83 3.63
C LEU A 1 -5.06 4.56 2.31
N SER A 2 -5.77 5.69 2.21
CA SER A 2 -5.77 6.54 1.03
C SER A 2 -4.46 7.35 0.95
N ASN A 3 -3.80 7.32 -0.21
CA ASN A 3 -2.61 8.11 -0.48
C ASN A 3 -2.90 9.60 -0.74
N VAL A 4 -4.16 10.00 -0.82
CA VAL A 4 -4.56 11.39 -1.03
C VAL A 4 -5.13 12.01 0.24
N THR A 5 -6.15 11.39 0.82
CA THR A 5 -6.86 11.95 1.97
C THR A 5 -6.32 11.49 3.32
N GLY A 6 -5.47 10.46 3.32
CA GLY A 6 -5.02 9.78 4.53
C GLY A 6 -6.10 8.92 5.19
N ALA A 7 -7.28 8.77 4.60
CA ALA A 7 -8.37 7.99 5.19
C ALA A 7 -7.96 6.51 5.37
N ILE A 8 -8.11 6.01 6.59
CA ILE A 8 -7.99 4.57 6.89
C ILE A 8 -9.38 3.97 6.68
N LEU A 9 -9.49 3.11 5.66
CA LEU A 9 -10.75 2.47 5.30
C LEU A 9 -11.03 1.29 6.24
N PRO A 10 -12.30 1.03 6.61
CA PRO A 10 -12.70 -0.10 7.45
C PRO A 10 -12.73 -1.38 6.60
N VAL A 11 -11.52 -1.90 6.26
CA VAL A 11 -11.37 -3.03 5.33
C VAL A 11 -12.04 -4.29 5.86
N LYS A 12 -11.99 -4.55 7.16
CA LYS A 12 -12.62 -5.72 7.78
C LYS A 12 -14.12 -5.70 7.57
N GLU A 13 -14.79 -4.61 7.92
CA GLU A 13 -16.25 -4.45 7.78
C GLU A 13 -16.68 -4.49 6.32
N ILE A 14 -15.87 -3.92 5.42
CA ILE A 14 -16.10 -4.00 3.97
C ILE A 14 -15.99 -5.45 3.50
N THR A 15 -15.00 -6.20 3.99
CA THR A 15 -14.79 -7.61 3.66
C THR A 15 -15.96 -8.46 4.14
N GLU A 16 -16.39 -8.30 5.39
CA GLU A 16 -17.54 -9.01 5.95
C GLU A 16 -18.82 -8.77 5.14
N LEU A 17 -19.08 -7.52 4.77
CA LEU A 17 -20.23 -7.16 3.94
C LEU A 17 -20.14 -7.77 2.54
N ALA A 18 -18.97 -7.70 1.90
CA ALA A 18 -18.73 -8.28 0.58
C ALA A 18 -18.93 -9.80 0.59
N HIS A 19 -18.33 -10.48 1.57
CA HIS A 19 -18.46 -11.93 1.73
C HIS A 19 -19.90 -12.38 2.00
N SER A 20 -20.69 -11.57 2.73
CA SER A 20 -22.13 -11.84 2.91
C SER A 20 -22.93 -11.85 1.59
N LYS A 21 -22.37 -11.30 0.52
CA LYS A 21 -22.91 -11.25 -0.82
C LYS A 21 -22.19 -12.18 -1.82
N GLY A 22 -21.23 -12.96 -1.34
CA GLY A 22 -20.41 -13.83 -2.19
C GLY A 22 -19.41 -13.06 -3.09
N ILE A 23 -19.01 -11.86 -2.68
CA ILE A 23 -18.10 -10.98 -3.44
C ILE A 23 -16.68 -11.16 -2.92
N ILE A 24 -15.72 -11.37 -3.83
CA ILE A 24 -14.29 -11.44 -3.54
C ILE A 24 -13.73 -10.02 -3.27
N VAL A 25 -12.87 -9.90 -2.27
CA VAL A 25 -12.27 -8.62 -1.88
C VAL A 25 -10.78 -8.60 -2.20
N VAL A 26 -10.39 -7.64 -3.02
CA VAL A 26 -8.99 -7.34 -3.35
C VAL A 26 -8.63 -5.98 -2.77
N VAL A 27 -7.59 -5.92 -1.97
CA VAL A 27 -7.14 -4.70 -1.31
C VAL A 27 -5.82 -4.22 -1.91
N ASP A 28 -5.80 -2.99 -2.42
CA ASP A 28 -4.54 -2.28 -2.61
C ASP A 28 -4.05 -1.78 -1.24
N GLY A 29 -3.08 -2.50 -0.71
CA GLY A 29 -2.48 -2.24 0.60
C GLY A 29 -1.18 -1.46 0.56
N CYS A 30 -0.79 -0.89 -0.60
CA CYS A 30 0.50 -0.26 -0.77
C CYS A 30 0.79 0.90 0.21
N GLN A 31 -0.25 1.61 0.64
CA GLN A 31 -0.12 2.64 1.68
C GLN A 31 -0.46 2.12 3.08
N GLY A 32 -1.21 1.02 3.18
CA GLY A 32 -1.54 0.43 4.48
C GLY A 32 -0.35 -0.29 5.10
N ALA A 33 0.39 -1.04 4.30
CA ALA A 33 1.45 -1.93 4.79
C ALA A 33 2.58 -1.24 5.57
N PRO A 34 3.11 -0.06 5.17
CA PRO A 34 4.16 0.62 5.93
C PRO A 34 3.66 1.37 7.17
N HIS A 35 2.36 1.66 7.28
CA HIS A 35 1.81 2.59 8.24
C HIS A 35 0.83 1.98 9.24
N LEU A 36 0.39 0.74 9.02
CA LEU A 36 -0.65 0.10 9.85
C LEU A 36 -0.20 -1.28 10.30
N ARG A 37 -0.64 -1.67 11.50
CA ARG A 37 -0.57 -3.06 11.91
C ARG A 37 -1.57 -3.88 11.08
N LEU A 38 -1.07 -4.84 10.34
CA LEU A 38 -1.87 -5.69 9.48
C LEU A 38 -1.89 -7.12 10.00
N ASP A 39 -3.08 -7.71 10.04
CA ASP A 39 -3.29 -9.13 10.22
C ASP A 39 -4.23 -9.63 9.11
N MET A 40 -3.71 -10.46 8.22
CA MET A 40 -4.47 -10.95 7.07
C MET A 40 -5.60 -11.90 7.48
N GLN A 41 -5.47 -12.56 8.63
CA GLN A 41 -6.52 -13.43 9.15
C GLN A 41 -7.65 -12.61 9.76
N ASP A 42 -7.33 -11.52 10.45
CA ASP A 42 -8.32 -10.60 11.01
C ASP A 42 -9.04 -9.79 9.92
N LEU A 43 -8.31 -9.29 8.92
CA LEU A 43 -8.88 -8.56 7.79
C LEU A 43 -9.76 -9.44 6.90
N ASP A 44 -9.44 -10.74 6.84
CA ASP A 44 -10.13 -11.77 6.04
C ASP A 44 -10.35 -11.39 4.55
N CYS A 45 -9.59 -10.45 3.99
CA CYS A 45 -9.65 -10.15 2.57
C CYS A 45 -9.09 -11.30 1.73
N ASP A 46 -9.55 -11.44 0.49
CA ASP A 46 -9.14 -12.55 -0.38
C ASP A 46 -7.77 -12.33 -0.99
N PHE A 47 -7.45 -11.07 -1.32
CA PHE A 47 -6.14 -10.65 -1.83
C PHE A 47 -5.72 -9.32 -1.22
N TYR A 48 -4.41 -9.17 -0.99
CA TYR A 48 -3.82 -7.93 -0.49
C TYR A 48 -2.49 -7.66 -1.21
N ALA A 49 -2.39 -6.53 -1.90
CA ALA A 49 -1.19 -6.16 -2.66
C ALA A 49 -0.32 -5.15 -1.89
N ILE A 50 0.99 -5.34 -1.94
CA ILE A 50 1.99 -4.52 -1.25
C ILE A 50 3.09 -4.11 -2.22
N SER A 51 3.53 -2.86 -2.12
CA SER A 51 4.67 -2.30 -2.86
C SER A 51 5.86 -2.14 -1.92
N CYS A 52 6.91 -2.94 -2.11
CA CYS A 52 8.01 -3.00 -1.15
C CYS A 52 8.80 -1.69 -1.02
N HIS A 53 8.91 -0.88 -2.10
CA HIS A 53 9.60 0.40 -2.04
C HIS A 53 8.91 1.43 -1.11
N LYS A 54 7.63 1.24 -0.79
CA LYS A 54 6.91 2.06 0.21
C LYS A 54 7.15 1.59 1.64
N MET A 55 7.72 0.40 1.81
CA MET A 55 8.09 -0.21 3.09
C MET A 55 9.61 -0.16 3.33
N TYR A 56 10.25 0.95 2.96
CA TYR A 56 11.72 1.14 3.06
C TYR A 56 12.53 0.13 2.24
N GLY A 57 11.88 -0.64 1.37
CA GLY A 57 12.47 -1.68 0.55
C GLY A 57 12.92 -1.21 -0.82
N PRO A 58 13.53 -2.10 -1.60
CA PRO A 58 14.00 -1.79 -2.94
C PRO A 58 12.83 -1.62 -3.92
N THR A 59 13.10 -0.88 -5.00
CA THR A 59 12.19 -0.80 -6.16
C THR A 59 12.16 -2.11 -6.94
N GLY A 60 11.11 -2.31 -7.73
CA GLY A 60 10.97 -3.50 -8.59
C GLY A 60 10.49 -4.77 -7.86
N LEU A 61 10.10 -4.67 -6.60
CA LEU A 61 9.52 -5.76 -5.81
C LEU A 61 8.13 -5.38 -5.31
N GLY A 62 7.20 -6.32 -5.42
CA GLY A 62 5.87 -6.28 -4.82
C GLY A 62 5.49 -7.64 -4.26
N ILE A 63 4.54 -7.65 -3.35
CA ILE A 63 4.03 -8.88 -2.73
C ILE A 63 2.52 -8.92 -2.92
N LEU A 64 2.00 -10.07 -3.31
CA LEU A 64 0.58 -10.38 -3.29
C LEU A 64 0.31 -11.47 -2.26
N TYR A 65 -0.41 -11.12 -1.20
CA TYR A 65 -1.09 -12.11 -0.38
C TYR A 65 -2.37 -12.57 -1.10
N GLY A 66 -2.63 -13.87 -1.06
CA GLY A 66 -3.90 -14.42 -1.54
C GLY A 66 -4.32 -15.61 -0.69
N LYS A 67 -5.64 -15.74 -0.43
CA LYS A 67 -6.17 -16.94 0.21
C LYS A 67 -5.87 -18.17 -0.65
N LYS A 68 -5.36 -19.21 -0.03
CA LYS A 68 -4.93 -20.45 -0.69
C LYS A 68 -5.97 -21.00 -1.68
N LYS A 69 -7.25 -21.03 -1.29
CA LYS A 69 -8.35 -21.51 -2.13
C LYS A 69 -8.40 -20.82 -3.50
N TRP A 70 -8.22 -19.49 -3.52
CA TRP A 70 -8.23 -18.70 -4.75
C TRP A 70 -6.97 -18.88 -5.57
N LEU A 71 -5.81 -18.96 -4.90
CA LEU A 71 -4.54 -19.22 -5.58
C LEU A 71 -4.49 -20.62 -6.22
N GLU A 72 -5.15 -21.60 -5.63
CA GLU A 72 -5.27 -22.95 -6.22
C GLU A 72 -6.19 -22.94 -7.45
N GLU A 73 -7.30 -22.21 -7.40
CA GLU A 73 -8.33 -22.17 -8.45
C GLU A 73 -7.92 -21.32 -9.65
N LEU A 74 -7.39 -20.12 -9.42
CA LEU A 74 -7.05 -19.18 -10.47
C LEU A 74 -5.87 -19.67 -11.32
N PRO A 75 -5.87 -19.39 -12.65
CA PRO A 75 -4.70 -19.65 -13.49
C PRO A 75 -3.55 -18.70 -13.13
N PRO A 76 -2.29 -19.06 -13.43
CA PRO A 76 -1.18 -18.13 -13.29
C PRO A 76 -1.35 -16.94 -14.24
N TYR A 77 -0.89 -15.77 -13.81
CA TYR A 77 -0.96 -14.53 -14.58
C TYR A 77 -0.06 -14.58 -15.84
N GLN A 78 1.12 -15.18 -15.71
CA GLN A 78 2.10 -15.32 -16.79
C GLN A 78 2.81 -16.67 -16.70
N GLY A 79 3.39 -17.12 -17.82
CA GLY A 79 4.20 -18.33 -17.89
C GLY A 79 5.68 -18.01 -17.94
N GLY A 80 6.51 -18.95 -17.43
CA GLY A 80 7.95 -18.83 -17.47
C GLY A 80 8.66 -20.03 -16.83
N GLY A 81 9.97 -19.98 -16.73
CA GLY A 81 10.76 -21.01 -16.06
C GLY A 81 10.43 -21.14 -14.57
N GLY A 82 10.60 -22.31 -13.99
CA GLY A 82 10.46 -22.59 -12.57
C GLY A 82 9.03 -22.79 -12.05
N MET A 83 7.99 -22.41 -12.82
CA MET A 83 6.60 -22.47 -12.40
C MET A 83 5.76 -23.56 -13.06
N ILE A 84 6.35 -24.34 -13.97
CA ILE A 84 5.69 -25.35 -14.80
C ILE A 84 6.18 -26.74 -14.35
N ASN A 85 5.24 -27.70 -14.22
CA ASN A 85 5.56 -29.11 -14.02
C ASN A 85 5.67 -29.85 -15.35
N GLU A 86 4.68 -29.71 -16.24
CA GLU A 86 4.63 -30.42 -17.50
C GLU A 86 3.99 -29.56 -18.60
N VAL A 87 4.57 -29.62 -19.79
CA VAL A 87 4.00 -29.01 -21.00
C VAL A 87 3.73 -30.11 -22.02
N LYS A 88 2.46 -30.32 -22.38
CA LYS A 88 2.01 -31.18 -23.47
C LYS A 88 1.35 -30.35 -24.55
N LYS A 89 1.08 -30.97 -25.70
CA LYS A 89 0.41 -30.28 -26.82
C LYS A 89 -1.01 -29.76 -26.49
N ASP A 90 -1.69 -30.43 -25.59
CA ASP A 90 -3.07 -30.24 -25.21
C ASP A 90 -3.30 -29.71 -23.82
N ARG A 91 -2.24 -29.69 -22.98
CA ARG A 91 -2.33 -29.25 -21.60
C ARG A 91 -1.01 -28.76 -21.04
N ILE A 92 -1.12 -27.87 -20.07
CA ILE A 92 0.00 -27.42 -19.23
C ILE A 92 -0.39 -27.70 -17.77
N SER A 93 0.54 -28.24 -16.97
CA SER A 93 0.40 -28.31 -15.53
C SER A 93 1.46 -27.43 -14.86
N TYR A 94 1.05 -26.79 -13.79
CA TYR A 94 1.85 -25.81 -13.07
C TYR A 94 2.38 -26.39 -11.76
N GLY A 95 3.41 -25.78 -11.23
CA GLY A 95 3.97 -26.11 -9.92
C GLY A 95 3.03 -25.79 -8.77
N ASP A 96 3.41 -26.24 -7.59
CA ASP A 96 2.68 -25.94 -6.36
C ASP A 96 2.79 -24.45 -5.98
N LEU A 97 1.91 -23.99 -5.11
CA LEU A 97 2.00 -22.67 -4.51
C LEU A 97 3.25 -22.57 -3.60
N PRO A 98 3.96 -21.46 -3.61
CA PRO A 98 3.69 -20.21 -4.35
C PRO A 98 4.26 -20.21 -5.78
N ASN A 99 5.06 -21.20 -6.17
CA ASN A 99 5.82 -21.24 -7.43
C ASN A 99 4.95 -21.09 -8.68
N LYS A 100 3.70 -21.55 -8.64
CA LYS A 100 2.70 -21.36 -9.71
C LYS A 100 2.61 -19.91 -10.19
N TYR A 101 2.88 -18.94 -9.33
CA TYR A 101 2.80 -17.51 -9.63
C TYR A 101 4.16 -16.82 -9.77
N GLU A 102 5.25 -17.56 -9.62
CA GLU A 102 6.63 -17.04 -9.65
C GLU A 102 7.30 -17.43 -10.99
N ALA A 103 6.91 -16.75 -12.07
CA ALA A 103 7.39 -17.06 -13.42
C ALA A 103 8.76 -16.45 -13.71
N GLY A 104 9.74 -17.32 -14.01
CA GLY A 104 11.11 -16.93 -14.37
C GLY A 104 12.01 -16.76 -13.14
N THR A 105 13.21 -16.19 -13.35
CA THR A 105 14.14 -15.89 -12.28
C THR A 105 13.61 -14.79 -11.40
N MET A 106 13.42 -15.08 -10.11
CA MET A 106 12.94 -14.11 -9.13
C MET A 106 13.92 -12.96 -8.93
N ALA A 107 13.41 -11.81 -8.49
CA ALA A 107 14.20 -10.64 -8.12
C ALA A 107 14.96 -10.88 -6.79
N THR A 108 15.88 -11.85 -6.79
CA THR A 108 16.54 -12.41 -5.59
C THR A 108 17.24 -11.34 -4.76
N ALA A 109 17.95 -10.41 -5.40
CA ALA A 109 18.65 -9.33 -4.70
C ALA A 109 17.66 -8.42 -3.95
N GLN A 110 16.53 -8.09 -4.58
CA GLN A 110 15.49 -7.25 -3.99
C GLN A 110 14.78 -7.96 -2.84
N VAL A 111 14.52 -9.27 -2.98
CA VAL A 111 13.90 -10.08 -1.92
C VAL A 111 14.81 -10.13 -0.68
N ILE A 112 16.10 -10.38 -0.87
CA ILE A 112 17.08 -10.39 0.23
C ILE A 112 17.20 -9.01 0.88
N ALA A 113 17.24 -7.95 0.08
CA ALA A 113 17.28 -6.57 0.61
C ALA A 113 16.02 -6.22 1.40
N PHE A 114 14.85 -6.71 0.99
CA PHE A 114 13.60 -6.45 1.68
C PHE A 114 13.52 -7.06 3.09
N ASP A 115 14.22 -8.18 3.34
CA ASP A 115 14.37 -8.72 4.70
C ASP A 115 14.94 -7.68 5.69
N GLN A 116 15.91 -6.87 5.23
CA GLN A 116 16.47 -5.80 6.08
C GLN A 116 15.47 -4.68 6.33
N SER A 117 14.60 -4.39 5.38
CA SER A 117 13.53 -3.40 5.56
C SER A 117 12.49 -3.86 6.60
N ILE A 118 12.13 -5.14 6.57
CA ILE A 118 11.24 -5.75 7.58
C ILE A 118 11.89 -5.65 8.96
N LYS A 119 13.16 -6.04 9.11
CA LYS A 119 13.91 -5.95 10.36
C LYS A 119 14.00 -4.51 10.87
N PHE A 120 14.15 -3.54 9.98
CA PHE A 120 14.12 -2.12 10.34
C PHE A 120 12.75 -1.72 10.93
N ILE A 121 11.65 -2.05 10.25
CA ILE A 121 10.29 -1.77 10.75
C ILE A 121 10.07 -2.45 12.10
N GLU A 122 10.47 -3.69 12.26
CA GLU A 122 10.37 -4.43 13.53
C GLU A 122 11.19 -3.78 14.64
N SER A 123 12.39 -3.29 14.33
CA SER A 123 13.27 -2.64 15.30
C SER A 123 12.71 -1.30 15.81
N VAL A 124 12.02 -0.54 14.97
CA VAL A 124 11.31 0.69 15.35
C VAL A 124 10.00 0.35 16.06
N GLY A 125 9.31 -0.67 15.60
CA GLY A 125 8.01 -1.13 16.03
C GLY A 125 6.86 -0.38 15.33
N ILE A 126 5.96 -1.13 14.72
CA ILE A 126 4.84 -0.55 13.94
C ILE A 126 3.95 0.37 14.78
N ASP A 127 3.74 0.07 16.06
CA ASP A 127 2.93 0.91 16.94
C ASP A 127 3.60 2.25 17.23
N ASN A 128 4.94 2.29 17.30
CA ASN A 128 5.70 3.53 17.45
C ASN A 128 5.62 4.37 16.17
N ILE A 129 5.68 3.74 14.99
CA ILE A 129 5.50 4.41 13.71
C ILE A 129 4.11 5.02 13.65
N MET A 130 3.06 4.24 13.91
CA MET A 130 1.67 4.70 13.91
C MET A 130 1.46 5.89 14.85
N LYS A 131 1.98 5.79 16.08
CA LYS A 131 1.85 6.86 17.07
C LYS A 131 2.57 8.13 16.62
N HIS A 132 3.81 8.02 16.17
CA HIS A 132 4.59 9.17 15.71
C HIS A 132 3.92 9.88 14.53
N GLU A 133 3.42 9.13 13.57
CA GLU A 133 2.71 9.70 12.42
C GLU A 133 1.39 10.37 12.83
N ALA A 134 0.65 9.79 13.76
CA ALA A 134 -0.57 10.39 14.29
C ALA A 134 -0.28 11.73 14.99
N ASP A 135 0.73 11.78 15.85
CA ASP A 135 1.16 12.99 16.55
C ASP A 135 1.56 14.11 15.55
N LEU A 136 2.29 13.75 14.49
CA LEU A 136 2.69 14.70 13.43
C LEU A 136 1.51 15.19 12.58
N VAL A 137 0.57 14.31 12.24
CA VAL A 137 -0.62 14.66 11.47
C VAL A 137 -1.51 15.61 12.27
N GLU A 138 -1.74 15.32 13.55
CA GLU A 138 -2.52 16.19 14.42
C GLU A 138 -1.90 17.59 14.52
N TYR A 139 -0.61 17.66 14.83
CA TYR A 139 0.14 18.91 14.91
C TYR A 139 0.10 19.71 13.61
N GLY A 140 0.41 19.07 12.48
CA GLY A 140 0.40 19.73 11.17
C GLY A 140 -1.00 20.18 10.75
N GLN A 141 -2.03 19.40 11.08
CA GLN A 141 -3.43 19.76 10.79
C GLN A 141 -3.88 20.99 11.59
N GLU A 142 -3.52 21.06 12.88
CA GLU A 142 -3.80 22.22 13.72
C GLU A 142 -3.11 23.49 13.21
N LEU A 143 -1.86 23.38 12.74
CA LEU A 143 -1.14 24.54 12.18
C LEU A 143 -1.74 25.00 10.87
N LEU A 144 -2.04 24.09 9.95
CA LEU A 144 -2.63 24.43 8.66
C LEU A 144 -4.02 25.09 8.82
N GLN A 145 -4.83 24.64 9.77
CA GLN A 145 -6.15 25.18 10.05
C GLN A 145 -6.12 26.62 10.63
N LYS A 146 -5.00 27.08 11.17
CA LYS A 146 -4.85 28.48 11.63
C LYS A 146 -4.78 29.48 10.47
N ASN A 147 -4.49 29.01 9.26
CA ASN A 147 -4.46 29.86 8.07
C ASN A 147 -5.77 29.72 7.29
N ASN A 148 -6.57 30.76 7.27
CA ASN A 148 -7.88 30.78 6.62
C ASN A 148 -7.82 30.57 5.09
N SER A 149 -6.68 30.81 4.46
CA SER A 149 -6.49 30.55 3.03
C SER A 149 -6.22 29.08 2.71
N VAL A 150 -5.91 28.27 3.71
CA VAL A 150 -5.64 26.84 3.55
C VAL A 150 -6.92 26.03 3.71
N LYS A 151 -7.20 25.19 2.73
CA LYS A 151 -8.30 24.23 2.78
C LYS A 151 -7.75 22.81 2.82
N LEU A 152 -7.94 22.11 3.94
CA LEU A 152 -7.59 20.69 4.04
C LEU A 152 -8.49 19.83 3.16
N ILE A 153 -7.88 18.86 2.48
CA ILE A 153 -8.58 17.87 1.64
C ILE A 153 -8.70 16.57 2.41
N GLY A 154 -9.94 16.21 2.70
CA GLY A 154 -10.26 15.04 3.53
C GLY A 154 -9.98 15.29 5.02
N ASN A 155 -11.00 15.01 5.83
CA ASN A 155 -10.91 15.06 7.29
C ASN A 155 -11.56 13.79 7.87
N PRO A 156 -11.03 12.60 7.57
CA PRO A 156 -11.59 11.36 8.08
C PRO A 156 -11.34 11.24 9.59
N LYS A 157 -12.21 10.50 10.28
CA LYS A 157 -12.08 10.22 11.71
C LYS A 157 -10.79 9.44 12.01
N ASN A 158 -10.47 8.45 11.16
CA ASN A 158 -9.24 7.68 11.25
C ASN A 158 -8.33 8.08 10.09
N LYS A 159 -7.18 8.67 10.41
CA LYS A 159 -6.25 9.27 9.45
C LYS A 159 -4.84 8.74 9.66
N GLY A 160 -4.17 8.37 8.57
CA GLY A 160 -2.75 8.03 8.55
C GLY A 160 -1.89 9.22 8.14
N GLY A 161 -0.59 9.01 7.98
CA GLY A 161 0.47 10.00 7.77
C GLY A 161 0.38 10.87 6.51
N VAL A 162 -0.81 11.41 6.17
CA VAL A 162 -1.02 12.23 4.97
C VAL A 162 -1.77 13.50 5.32
N LEU A 163 -1.24 14.66 4.90
CA LEU A 163 -1.89 15.96 4.95
C LEU A 163 -1.98 16.54 3.55
N SER A 164 -3.18 16.57 2.99
CA SER A 164 -3.45 17.18 1.68
C SER A 164 -4.21 18.48 1.85
N PHE A 165 -3.79 19.50 1.11
CA PHE A 165 -4.39 20.83 1.21
C PHE A 165 -4.34 21.57 -0.12
N THR A 166 -5.14 22.60 -0.23
CA THR A 166 -5.08 23.61 -1.28
C THR A 166 -5.03 25.00 -0.64
N ILE A 167 -4.50 25.98 -1.39
CA ILE A 167 -4.54 27.40 -1.02
C ILE A 167 -5.34 28.12 -2.09
N GLU A 168 -6.32 28.91 -1.69
CA GLU A 168 -7.17 29.61 -2.63
C GLU A 168 -6.38 30.57 -3.51
N GLY A 169 -6.60 30.49 -4.82
CA GLY A 169 -5.95 31.34 -5.81
C GLY A 169 -4.48 30.99 -6.13
N ILE A 170 -3.90 29.96 -5.52
CA ILE A 170 -2.49 29.55 -5.80
C ILE A 170 -2.47 28.14 -6.39
N HIS A 171 -1.74 28.00 -7.49
CA HIS A 171 -1.57 26.69 -8.13
C HIS A 171 -0.70 25.76 -7.26
N PRO A 172 -1.02 24.46 -7.13
CA PRO A 172 -0.25 23.53 -6.27
C PRO A 172 1.25 23.44 -6.60
N HIS A 173 1.65 23.58 -7.86
CA HIS A 173 3.05 23.60 -8.23
C HIS A 173 3.77 24.83 -7.72
N ASP A 174 3.10 26.00 -7.71
CA ASP A 174 3.70 27.24 -7.18
C ASP A 174 3.89 27.13 -5.67
N ILE A 175 2.91 26.53 -4.97
CA ILE A 175 3.04 26.23 -3.53
C ILE A 175 4.25 25.34 -3.28
N ALA A 176 4.41 24.26 -4.06
CA ALA A 176 5.54 23.35 -3.92
C ALA A 176 6.87 24.04 -4.17
N THR A 177 6.97 24.88 -5.20
CA THR A 177 8.19 25.63 -5.54
C THR A 177 8.58 26.63 -4.45
N ILE A 178 7.62 27.37 -3.92
CA ILE A 178 7.86 28.36 -2.85
C ILE A 178 8.32 27.67 -1.55
N LEU A 179 7.64 26.58 -1.17
CA LEU A 179 8.01 25.83 0.04
C LEU A 179 9.38 25.14 -0.09
N ASP A 180 9.76 24.72 -1.31
CA ASP A 180 11.06 24.12 -1.57
C ASP A 180 12.21 25.10 -1.32
N GLU A 181 12.01 26.41 -1.59
CA GLU A 181 12.99 27.48 -1.26
C GLU A 181 13.26 27.56 0.25
N ASP A 182 12.28 27.22 1.08
CA ASP A 182 12.41 27.14 2.53
C ASP A 182 12.80 25.73 3.05
N GLY A 183 13.12 24.80 2.15
CA GLY A 183 13.53 23.43 2.46
C GLY A 183 12.36 22.51 2.86
N VAL A 184 11.12 22.87 2.55
CA VAL A 184 9.93 22.06 2.82
C VAL A 184 9.47 21.36 1.55
N ALA A 185 9.75 20.06 1.46
CA ALA A 185 9.38 19.24 0.33
C ALA A 185 7.90 18.79 0.44
N ILE A 186 7.07 19.16 -0.52
CA ILE A 186 5.71 18.66 -0.69
C ILE A 186 5.50 18.03 -2.06
N ARG A 187 4.51 17.17 -2.19
CA ARG A 187 4.11 16.60 -3.47
C ARG A 187 2.94 17.40 -4.05
N ALA A 188 3.10 17.89 -5.28
CA ALA A 188 2.02 18.51 -6.05
C ALA A 188 1.60 17.63 -7.24
N GLY A 189 0.35 17.73 -7.68
CA GLY A 189 -0.19 17.02 -8.85
C GLY A 189 -1.32 16.05 -8.52
N HIS A 190 -1.53 15.06 -9.37
CA HIS A 190 -2.68 14.14 -9.29
C HIS A 190 -2.52 13.01 -8.26
N HIS A 191 -1.37 12.85 -7.64
CA HIS A 191 -1.09 11.86 -6.57
C HIS A 191 -1.43 10.40 -6.95
N CYS A 192 -1.31 10.02 -8.23
CA CYS A 192 -1.74 8.71 -8.77
C CYS A 192 -3.25 8.44 -8.55
N CYS A 193 -4.07 9.50 -8.50
CA CYS A 193 -5.50 9.46 -8.26
C CYS A 193 -6.17 10.61 -9.02
N GLN A 194 -6.80 10.29 -10.15
CA GLN A 194 -7.59 11.22 -10.96
C GLN A 194 -9.08 11.08 -10.67
#